data_1127e7596b4f346e3005114a6aafa402
#
_entry.id   1127e7596b4f346e3005114a6aafa402
#
_cell.length_a   1.000
_cell.length_b   1.000
_cell.length_c   1.000
_cell.angle_alpha   90.00
_cell.angle_beta   90.00
_cell.angle_gamma   90.00
#
_symmetry.space_group_name_H-M   'P 1'
#
loop_
_entity.id
_entity.type
_entity.pdbx_description
1 polymer ?
#
loop_
_entity_poly.entity_id
_entity_poly.type
_entity_poly.pdbx_seq_one_letter_code
_entity_poly.pdbx_strand_id
1 'polypeptide(L)'
;MELLDGVINIALLLIILVTLVVIHEFGHFIMARRAKVRVHEFGIGFPPRAKIIGRDAETIYTLNWLPIGGFVRLEAEEGESDDPRAFVNQGLVTRLVILLAGVVMNILLAILIFSFIAGFADPVYNARIASIQPDSPAATAGLVGGEQIETDAQGRPIFDDTGDLIVAIDGQRFAVFDSVGLTNDSPQSAYLRERAGQPVVLSLVRSDGTAEDVTVTLRPPGQPTEGVLGVVFNAFPLEDISRDPADAVATGLRRTLDASTLILRGLRDLITNITNPQVSGPVGIVSTVGSFRSELPPIFMLWLIGLLSANLAVVNALPFPPMDGGRVAVSLIQAASGNRVTPSVERAVYLTGFVLLMGLLVWITFFDVGLLERRS
;
A
#
# COMPACT_ATOMS: atom_id res chain seq x y z
N MET A 1 -10.23 16.55 -22.74
CA MET A 1 -9.36 15.42 -22.43
C MET A 1 -9.28 15.21 -20.91
N GLU A 2 -8.95 16.23 -20.14
CA GLU A 2 -8.83 16.16 -18.66
C GLU A 2 -10.08 15.66 -17.92
N LEU A 3 -11.29 16.08 -18.33
CA LEU A 3 -12.54 15.61 -17.70
C LEU A 3 -12.76 14.10 -17.92
N LEU A 4 -12.44 13.60 -19.11
CA LEU A 4 -12.58 12.17 -19.42
C LEU A 4 -11.57 11.34 -18.61
N ASP A 5 -10.34 11.81 -18.50
CA ASP A 5 -9.31 11.16 -17.69
C ASP A 5 -9.69 11.15 -16.21
N GLY A 6 -10.23 12.25 -15.68
CA GLY A 6 -10.77 12.30 -14.32
C GLY A 6 -11.88 11.27 -14.07
N VAL A 7 -12.83 11.15 -14.99
CA VAL A 7 -13.91 10.15 -14.89
C VAL A 7 -13.36 8.73 -14.93
N ILE A 8 -12.40 8.44 -15.81
CA ILE A 8 -11.75 7.12 -15.90
C ILE A 8 -11.01 6.78 -14.60
N ASN A 9 -10.27 7.73 -14.03
CA ASN A 9 -9.52 7.52 -12.79
C ASN A 9 -10.45 7.24 -11.59
N ILE A 10 -11.55 7.98 -11.49
CA ILE A 10 -12.60 7.73 -10.48
C ILE A 10 -13.22 6.35 -10.68
N ALA A 11 -13.59 6.00 -11.91
CA ALA A 11 -14.19 4.70 -12.21
C ALA A 11 -13.23 3.55 -11.88
N LEU A 12 -11.94 3.69 -12.22
CA LEU A 12 -10.91 2.71 -11.91
C LEU A 12 -10.72 2.55 -10.40
N LEU A 13 -10.61 3.66 -9.66
CA LEU A 13 -10.53 3.61 -8.20
C LEU A 13 -11.76 2.92 -7.59
N LEU A 14 -12.97 3.24 -8.06
CA LEU A 14 -14.19 2.59 -7.58
C LEU A 14 -14.18 1.08 -7.84
N ILE A 15 -13.76 0.64 -9.03
CA ILE A 15 -13.64 -0.79 -9.36
C ILE A 15 -12.64 -1.47 -8.41
N ILE A 16 -11.48 -0.84 -8.17
CA ILE A 16 -10.47 -1.36 -7.24
C ILE A 16 -11.07 -1.48 -5.84
N LEU A 17 -11.66 -0.41 -5.31
CA LEU A 17 -12.21 -0.40 -3.95
C LEU A 17 -13.35 -1.41 -3.79
N VAL A 18 -14.29 -1.49 -4.76
CA VAL A 18 -15.37 -2.49 -4.73
C VAL A 18 -14.79 -3.90 -4.71
N THR A 19 -13.79 -4.18 -5.53
CA THR A 19 -13.13 -5.49 -5.58
C THR A 19 -12.51 -5.84 -4.22
N LEU A 20 -11.77 -4.91 -3.62
CA LEU A 20 -11.13 -5.12 -2.32
C LEU A 20 -12.15 -5.33 -1.19
N VAL A 21 -13.23 -4.55 -1.18
CA VAL A 21 -14.29 -4.71 -0.18
C VAL A 21 -15.06 -6.01 -0.41
N VAL A 22 -15.37 -6.39 -1.65
CA VAL A 22 -16.04 -7.68 -1.94
C VAL A 22 -15.19 -8.88 -1.47
N ILE A 23 -13.88 -8.82 -1.64
CA ILE A 23 -12.96 -9.86 -1.15
C ILE A 23 -12.95 -9.88 0.39
N HIS A 24 -12.97 -8.73 1.02
CA HIS A 24 -13.10 -8.58 2.47
C HIS A 24 -14.41 -9.22 2.98
N GLU A 25 -15.55 -8.85 2.42
CA GLU A 25 -16.87 -9.40 2.75
C GLU A 25 -16.96 -10.91 2.50
N PHE A 26 -16.25 -11.38 1.45
CA PHE A 26 -16.18 -12.80 1.17
C PHE A 26 -15.48 -13.60 2.29
N GLY A 27 -14.54 -12.98 3.02
CA GLY A 27 -13.96 -13.54 4.24
C GLY A 27 -15.02 -13.79 5.32
N HIS A 28 -15.82 -12.77 5.66
CA HIS A 28 -16.94 -12.88 6.60
C HIS A 28 -17.93 -13.95 6.16
N PHE A 29 -18.32 -13.93 4.89
CA PHE A 29 -19.25 -14.87 4.31
C PHE A 29 -18.80 -16.34 4.47
N ILE A 30 -17.54 -16.65 4.08
CA ILE A 30 -17.01 -18.01 4.19
C ILE A 30 -17.03 -18.49 5.65
N MET A 31 -16.56 -17.66 6.58
CA MET A 31 -16.44 -18.06 7.98
C MET A 31 -17.81 -18.14 8.66
N ALA A 32 -18.76 -17.26 8.33
CA ALA A 32 -20.14 -17.36 8.80
C ALA A 32 -20.78 -18.68 8.33
N ARG A 33 -20.65 -19.02 7.05
CA ARG A 33 -21.16 -20.28 6.48
C ARG A 33 -20.52 -21.52 7.14
N ARG A 34 -19.20 -21.50 7.36
CA ARG A 34 -18.49 -22.59 8.07
C ARG A 34 -18.94 -22.73 9.53
N ALA A 35 -19.21 -21.63 10.18
CA ALA A 35 -19.74 -21.60 11.55
C ALA A 35 -21.26 -21.92 11.62
N LYS A 36 -21.91 -22.17 10.48
CA LYS A 36 -23.37 -22.42 10.36
C LYS A 36 -24.23 -21.23 10.78
N VAL A 37 -23.66 -20.04 10.84
CA VAL A 37 -24.44 -18.79 10.98
C VAL A 37 -25.24 -18.57 9.68
N ARG A 38 -26.52 -18.18 9.85
CA ARG A 38 -27.38 -17.93 8.69
C ARG A 38 -26.95 -16.65 7.99
N VAL A 39 -26.73 -16.72 6.67
CA VAL A 39 -26.42 -15.58 5.82
C VAL A 39 -27.60 -15.32 4.90
N HIS A 40 -28.23 -14.16 5.03
CA HIS A 40 -29.38 -13.77 4.25
C HIS A 40 -29.01 -13.24 2.87
N GLU A 41 -27.98 -12.41 2.82
CA GLU A 41 -27.60 -11.72 1.59
C GLU A 41 -26.10 -11.50 1.52
N PHE A 42 -25.53 -11.72 0.32
CA PHE A 42 -24.21 -11.27 -0.07
C PHE A 42 -24.39 -10.26 -1.21
N GLY A 43 -24.06 -9.00 -0.97
CA GLY A 43 -24.29 -7.90 -1.91
C GLY A 43 -23.01 -7.28 -2.43
N ILE A 44 -22.95 -7.07 -3.76
CA ILE A 44 -21.94 -6.24 -4.42
C ILE A 44 -22.54 -4.84 -4.57
N GLY A 45 -21.90 -3.83 -4.01
CA GLY A 45 -22.45 -2.48 -3.89
C GLY A 45 -23.47 -2.34 -2.79
N PHE A 46 -23.89 -1.10 -2.47
CA PHE A 46 -24.91 -0.82 -1.46
C PHE A 46 -26.31 -0.62 -2.06
N PRO A 47 -27.39 -0.91 -1.28
CA PRO A 47 -28.76 -0.71 -1.72
C PRO A 47 -29.04 0.70 -2.29
N PRO A 48 -30.05 0.86 -3.16
CA PRO A 48 -31.09 -0.12 -3.46
C PRO A 48 -30.63 -1.23 -4.39
N ARG A 49 -31.30 -2.41 -4.29
CA ARG A 49 -30.98 -3.58 -5.09
C ARG A 49 -31.31 -3.35 -6.59
N ALA A 50 -30.31 -3.59 -7.45
CA ALA A 50 -30.46 -3.54 -8.91
C ALA A 50 -30.90 -4.89 -9.46
N LYS A 51 -30.25 -6.00 -9.05
CA LYS A 51 -30.51 -7.34 -9.57
C LYS A 51 -30.13 -8.43 -8.57
N ILE A 52 -30.89 -9.51 -8.55
CA ILE A 52 -30.49 -10.77 -7.93
C ILE A 52 -29.70 -11.55 -8.99
N ILE A 53 -28.42 -11.83 -8.72
CA ILE A 53 -27.51 -12.54 -9.63
C ILE A 53 -27.44 -14.04 -9.33
N GLY A 54 -27.88 -14.45 -8.13
CA GLY A 54 -27.95 -15.86 -7.74
C GLY A 54 -28.72 -16.03 -6.44
N ARG A 55 -29.09 -17.27 -6.16
CA ARG A 55 -29.73 -17.67 -4.91
C ARG A 55 -29.37 -19.12 -4.59
N ASP A 56 -29.01 -19.38 -3.35
CA ASP A 56 -28.98 -20.75 -2.81
C ASP A 56 -30.15 -20.98 -1.83
N ALA A 57 -30.10 -22.04 -1.04
CA ALA A 57 -31.18 -22.39 -0.12
C ALA A 57 -31.45 -21.30 0.95
N GLU A 58 -30.45 -20.49 1.32
CA GLU A 58 -30.53 -19.55 2.43
C GLU A 58 -30.08 -18.13 2.08
N THR A 59 -29.17 -18.00 1.09
CA THR A 59 -28.51 -16.73 0.76
C THR A 59 -28.96 -16.25 -0.61
N ILE A 60 -29.28 -14.95 -0.73
CA ILE A 60 -29.44 -14.27 -2.00
C ILE A 60 -28.14 -13.50 -2.34
N TYR A 61 -27.70 -13.61 -3.60
CA TYR A 61 -26.54 -12.88 -4.13
C TYR A 61 -27.07 -11.72 -4.96
N THR A 62 -26.64 -10.49 -4.64
CA THR A 62 -27.23 -9.29 -5.23
C THR A 62 -26.19 -8.37 -5.81
N LEU A 63 -26.57 -7.67 -6.89
CA LEU A 63 -25.91 -6.50 -7.41
C LEU A 63 -26.77 -5.29 -7.07
N ASN A 64 -26.15 -4.23 -6.55
CA ASN A 64 -26.84 -3.04 -6.06
C ASN A 64 -26.43 -1.81 -6.88
N TRP A 65 -27.28 -0.78 -6.83
CA TRP A 65 -27.09 0.42 -7.66
C TRP A 65 -25.94 1.32 -7.23
N LEU A 66 -25.63 1.36 -5.93
CA LEU A 66 -24.49 2.17 -5.48
C LEU A 66 -23.21 1.34 -5.58
N PRO A 67 -22.31 1.62 -6.55
CA PRO A 67 -21.11 0.84 -6.79
C PRO A 67 -20.02 1.22 -5.77
N ILE A 68 -20.34 1.19 -4.50
CA ILE A 68 -19.45 1.51 -3.40
C ILE A 68 -19.47 0.34 -2.43
N GLY A 69 -18.37 -0.44 -2.38
CA GLY A 69 -18.22 -1.53 -1.43
C GLY A 69 -19.05 -2.77 -1.71
N GLY A 70 -19.36 -3.50 -0.65
CA GLY A 70 -20.17 -4.71 -0.60
C GLY A 70 -20.68 -4.92 0.81
N PHE A 71 -21.46 -5.96 1.03
CA PHE A 71 -21.91 -6.33 2.38
C PHE A 71 -22.30 -7.80 2.48
N VAL A 72 -22.19 -8.32 3.69
CA VAL A 72 -22.76 -9.62 4.10
C VAL A 72 -23.80 -9.35 5.17
N ARG A 73 -25.03 -9.81 4.96
CA ARG A 73 -26.09 -9.69 5.97
C ARG A 73 -26.28 -11.00 6.70
N LEU A 74 -25.83 -11.05 7.94
CA LEU A 74 -25.99 -12.18 8.83
C LEU A 74 -27.35 -12.14 9.55
N GLU A 75 -27.79 -13.28 10.09
CA GLU A 75 -28.94 -13.35 10.99
C GLU A 75 -28.57 -12.69 12.32
N ALA A 76 -29.34 -11.67 12.72
CA ALA A 76 -29.17 -10.90 13.95
C ALA A 76 -27.69 -10.61 14.26
N GLU A 77 -27.10 -9.76 13.46
CA GLU A 77 -25.71 -9.29 13.65
C GLU A 77 -25.61 -8.37 14.88
N GLU A 78 -26.71 -7.70 15.21
CA GLU A 78 -26.92 -6.85 16.38
C GLU A 78 -28.25 -7.17 17.03
N GLY A 79 -28.37 -6.88 18.35
CA GLY A 79 -29.58 -7.05 19.08
C GLY A 79 -29.76 -8.43 19.71
N GLU A 80 -31.02 -8.90 19.81
CA GLU A 80 -31.38 -10.20 20.37
C GLU A 80 -32.09 -11.05 19.32
N SER A 81 -31.93 -12.36 19.40
CA SER A 81 -32.57 -13.33 18.51
C SER A 81 -32.74 -14.66 19.22
N ASP A 82 -33.88 -15.32 18.97
CA ASP A 82 -34.13 -16.69 19.43
C ASP A 82 -33.56 -17.76 18.46
N ASP A 83 -33.07 -17.36 17.28
CA ASP A 83 -32.48 -18.30 16.34
C ASP A 83 -31.08 -18.75 16.81
N PRO A 84 -30.87 -20.06 17.08
CA PRO A 84 -29.55 -20.54 17.48
C PRO A 84 -28.45 -20.32 16.41
N ARG A 85 -28.85 -20.02 15.18
CA ARG A 85 -27.95 -19.71 14.07
C ARG A 85 -27.70 -18.23 13.89
N ALA A 86 -28.22 -17.38 14.77
CA ALA A 86 -27.94 -15.96 14.81
C ALA A 86 -26.48 -15.69 15.21
N PHE A 87 -25.88 -14.66 14.63
CA PHE A 87 -24.51 -14.25 14.96
C PHE A 87 -24.34 -13.95 16.46
N VAL A 88 -25.27 -13.20 17.05
CA VAL A 88 -25.24 -12.81 18.48
C VAL A 88 -25.27 -14.02 19.43
N ASN A 89 -25.85 -15.14 19.00
CA ASN A 89 -25.96 -16.37 19.79
C ASN A 89 -24.73 -17.28 19.66
N GLN A 90 -23.77 -16.92 18.82
CA GLN A 90 -22.53 -17.69 18.71
C GLN A 90 -21.57 -17.41 19.87
N GLY A 91 -20.76 -18.42 20.19
CA GLY A 91 -19.68 -18.25 21.15
C GLY A 91 -18.69 -17.17 20.73
N LEU A 92 -18.03 -16.52 21.69
CA LEU A 92 -17.10 -15.41 21.46
C LEU A 92 -16.06 -15.73 20.38
N VAL A 93 -15.39 -16.88 20.44
CA VAL A 93 -14.36 -17.28 19.47
C VAL A 93 -14.93 -17.32 18.06
N THR A 94 -16.13 -17.89 17.87
CA THR A 94 -16.80 -17.94 16.57
C THR A 94 -17.07 -16.53 16.03
N ARG A 95 -17.59 -15.62 16.86
CA ARG A 95 -17.82 -14.24 16.48
C ARG A 95 -16.54 -13.54 16.08
N LEU A 96 -15.45 -13.69 16.87
CA LEU A 96 -14.15 -13.10 16.56
C LEU A 96 -13.57 -13.63 15.24
N VAL A 97 -13.67 -14.94 15.00
CA VAL A 97 -13.19 -15.54 13.73
C VAL A 97 -13.96 -14.99 12.53
N ILE A 98 -15.29 -14.85 12.65
CA ILE A 98 -16.09 -14.26 11.57
C ILE A 98 -15.67 -12.79 11.33
N LEU A 99 -15.59 -11.97 12.38
CA LEU A 99 -15.25 -10.55 12.27
C LEU A 99 -13.83 -10.31 11.74
N LEU A 100 -12.86 -11.14 12.09
CA LEU A 100 -11.48 -10.98 11.62
C LEU A 100 -11.25 -11.58 10.23
N ALA A 101 -12.19 -12.37 9.72
CA ALA A 101 -12.01 -13.07 8.44
C ALA A 101 -11.86 -12.10 7.25
N GLY A 102 -12.57 -10.97 7.26
CA GLY A 102 -12.41 -9.94 6.24
C GLY A 102 -11.00 -9.33 6.23
N VAL A 103 -10.49 -8.99 7.41
CA VAL A 103 -9.11 -8.51 7.60
C VAL A 103 -8.09 -9.51 7.06
N VAL A 104 -8.25 -10.80 7.43
CA VAL A 104 -7.36 -11.87 6.97
C VAL A 104 -7.39 -12.02 5.45
N MET A 105 -8.56 -11.94 4.82
CA MET A 105 -8.68 -12.04 3.36
C MET A 105 -7.92 -10.92 2.64
N ASN A 106 -7.98 -9.69 3.12
CA ASN A 106 -7.24 -8.59 2.53
C ASN A 106 -5.73 -8.69 2.75
N ILE A 107 -5.28 -9.18 3.91
CA ILE A 107 -3.86 -9.49 4.14
C ILE A 107 -3.38 -10.59 3.18
N LEU A 108 -4.16 -11.67 3.01
CA LEU A 108 -3.82 -12.75 2.08
C LEU A 108 -3.77 -12.26 0.63
N LEU A 109 -4.69 -11.37 0.23
CA LEU A 109 -4.67 -10.76 -1.09
C LEU A 109 -3.42 -9.89 -1.29
N ALA A 110 -3.05 -9.07 -0.31
CA ALA A 110 -1.84 -8.25 -0.39
C ALA A 110 -0.58 -9.13 -0.52
N ILE A 111 -0.46 -10.19 0.30
CA ILE A 111 0.64 -11.16 0.19
C ILE A 111 0.67 -11.79 -1.21
N LEU A 112 -0.47 -12.23 -1.72
CA LEU A 112 -0.58 -12.83 -3.04
C LEU A 112 -0.10 -11.87 -4.16
N ILE A 113 -0.57 -10.62 -4.13
CA ILE A 113 -0.22 -9.61 -5.12
C ILE A 113 1.28 -9.30 -5.05
N PHE A 114 1.82 -9.02 -3.87
CA PHE A 114 3.24 -8.68 -3.73
C PHE A 114 4.15 -9.88 -4.04
N SER A 115 3.72 -11.11 -3.72
CA SER A 115 4.44 -12.33 -4.12
C SER A 115 4.42 -12.51 -5.65
N PHE A 116 3.28 -12.24 -6.29
CA PHE A 116 3.16 -12.30 -7.74
C PHE A 116 4.11 -11.28 -8.41
N ILE A 117 4.11 -10.03 -7.94
CA ILE A 117 5.05 -9.01 -8.44
C ILE A 117 6.49 -9.50 -8.30
N ALA A 118 6.88 -9.94 -7.10
CA ALA A 118 8.24 -10.38 -6.81
C ALA A 118 8.67 -11.61 -7.65
N GLY A 119 7.72 -12.51 -7.95
CA GLY A 119 8.01 -13.72 -8.70
C GLY A 119 8.05 -13.55 -10.22
N PHE A 120 7.40 -12.53 -10.78
CA PHE A 120 7.23 -12.43 -12.23
C PHE A 120 7.77 -11.15 -12.86
N ALA A 121 7.71 -10.00 -12.17
CA ALA A 121 8.10 -8.72 -12.75
C ALA A 121 8.37 -7.70 -11.63
N ASP A 122 9.43 -7.92 -10.86
CA ASP A 122 9.80 -7.01 -9.77
C ASP A 122 10.74 -5.92 -10.30
N PRO A 123 10.27 -4.66 -10.45
CA PRO A 123 11.11 -3.62 -10.99
C PRO A 123 12.22 -3.25 -10.01
N VAL A 124 13.45 -3.25 -10.49
CA VAL A 124 14.63 -2.80 -9.76
C VAL A 124 15.19 -1.54 -10.39
N TYR A 125 15.74 -0.69 -9.55
CA TYR A 125 16.49 0.47 -10.01
C TYR A 125 17.90 0.06 -10.39
N ASN A 126 18.32 0.42 -11.61
CA ASN A 126 19.72 0.54 -11.97
C ASN A 126 20.09 2.02 -11.93
N ALA A 127 21.32 2.37 -11.57
CA ALA A 127 21.72 3.77 -11.43
C ALA A 127 22.80 4.13 -12.46
N ARG A 128 22.45 5.01 -13.40
CA ARG A 128 23.41 5.48 -14.42
C ARG A 128 24.18 6.68 -13.92
N ILE A 129 25.50 6.65 -14.07
CA ILE A 129 26.40 7.71 -13.63
C ILE A 129 26.41 8.82 -14.69
N ALA A 130 25.95 10.02 -14.31
CA ALA A 130 26.03 11.21 -15.14
C ALA A 130 27.42 11.85 -15.09
N SER A 131 27.91 12.12 -13.89
CA SER A 131 29.23 12.72 -13.72
C SER A 131 29.92 12.19 -12.46
N ILE A 132 31.25 12.31 -12.49
CA ILE A 132 32.13 11.87 -11.40
C ILE A 132 32.89 13.09 -10.87
N GLN A 133 32.86 13.26 -9.57
CA GLN A 133 33.62 14.31 -8.91
C GLN A 133 35.13 13.99 -8.98
N PRO A 134 35.99 14.98 -9.32
CA PRO A 134 37.43 14.80 -9.22
C PRO A 134 37.84 14.36 -7.82
N ASP A 135 38.90 13.54 -7.73
CA ASP A 135 39.44 13.03 -6.47
C ASP A 135 38.45 12.25 -5.58
N SER A 136 37.37 11.73 -6.19
CA SER A 136 36.37 10.92 -5.51
C SER A 136 36.73 9.43 -5.48
N PRO A 137 36.12 8.63 -4.60
CA PRO A 137 36.21 7.18 -4.64
C PRO A 137 35.87 6.59 -6.00
N ALA A 138 34.83 7.12 -6.66
CA ALA A 138 34.43 6.70 -8.00
C ALA A 138 35.52 6.97 -9.05
N ALA A 139 36.16 8.17 -9.03
CA ALA A 139 37.25 8.51 -9.91
C ALA A 139 38.47 7.61 -9.67
N THR A 140 38.82 7.36 -8.40
CA THR A 140 39.95 6.48 -8.03
C THR A 140 39.72 5.04 -8.47
N ALA A 141 38.47 4.58 -8.46
CA ALA A 141 38.09 3.23 -8.89
C ALA A 141 37.93 3.09 -10.41
N GLY A 142 38.13 4.16 -11.19
CA GLY A 142 38.02 4.13 -12.64
C GLY A 142 36.61 3.97 -13.19
N LEU A 143 35.59 4.47 -12.45
CA LEU A 143 34.26 4.56 -13.00
C LEU A 143 34.20 5.64 -14.08
N VAL A 144 33.23 5.52 -15.00
CA VAL A 144 33.06 6.43 -16.14
C VAL A 144 31.68 7.12 -16.02
N GLY A 145 31.66 8.44 -16.11
CA GLY A 145 30.44 9.24 -16.22
C GLY A 145 30.02 9.42 -17.68
N GLY A 146 28.77 9.85 -17.89
CA GLY A 146 28.29 10.27 -19.21
C GLY A 146 28.95 11.55 -19.70
N GLU A 147 28.87 11.81 -21.01
CA GLU A 147 29.35 13.06 -21.63
C GLU A 147 28.26 14.17 -21.43
N GLN A 148 28.72 15.37 -21.12
CA GLN A 148 27.81 16.52 -21.07
C GLN A 148 27.44 16.90 -22.50
N ILE A 149 26.13 16.81 -22.84
CA ILE A 149 25.61 17.12 -24.18
C ILE A 149 25.01 18.52 -24.28
N GLU A 150 24.32 18.98 -23.22
CA GLU A 150 23.60 20.27 -23.19
C GLU A 150 23.61 20.87 -21.79
N THR A 151 23.02 22.06 -21.70
CA THR A 151 22.73 22.74 -20.43
C THR A 151 21.28 23.18 -20.46
N ASP A 152 20.51 22.86 -19.41
CA ASP A 152 19.10 23.23 -19.34
C ASP A 152 18.89 24.76 -19.16
N ALA A 153 17.64 25.21 -19.23
CA ALA A 153 17.27 26.62 -19.09
C ALA A 153 17.63 27.22 -17.70
N GLN A 154 17.94 26.39 -16.71
CA GLN A 154 18.36 26.74 -15.35
C GLN A 154 19.89 26.68 -15.18
N GLY A 155 20.66 26.40 -16.26
CA GLY A 155 22.12 26.33 -16.24
C GLY A 155 22.66 25.00 -15.70
N ARG A 156 21.84 23.94 -15.57
CA ARG A 156 22.28 22.61 -15.10
C ARG A 156 22.74 21.78 -16.29
N PRO A 157 23.88 21.06 -16.16
CA PRO A 157 24.38 20.21 -17.23
C PRO A 157 23.46 19.00 -17.44
N ILE A 158 23.19 18.68 -18.72
CA ILE A 158 22.51 17.48 -19.19
C ILE A 158 23.58 16.53 -19.72
N PHE A 159 23.54 15.28 -19.24
CA PHE A 159 24.48 14.23 -19.63
C PHE A 159 23.78 13.19 -20.50
N ASP A 160 24.54 12.53 -21.35
CA ASP A 160 24.06 11.40 -22.14
C ASP A 160 24.00 10.09 -21.33
N ASP A 161 23.66 9.01 -22.01
CA ASP A 161 23.50 7.68 -21.40
C ASP A 161 24.73 6.78 -21.57
N THR A 162 25.94 7.36 -21.80
CA THR A 162 27.18 6.61 -22.01
C THR A 162 27.91 6.26 -20.70
N GLY A 163 27.52 6.86 -19.56
CA GLY A 163 28.10 6.55 -18.26
C GLY A 163 27.82 5.13 -17.79
N ASP A 164 28.65 4.64 -16.88
CA ASP A 164 28.51 3.32 -16.29
C ASP A 164 27.15 3.16 -15.60
N LEU A 165 26.55 1.96 -15.73
CA LEU A 165 25.31 1.59 -15.12
C LEU A 165 25.57 0.69 -13.91
N ILE A 166 25.27 1.16 -12.70
CA ILE A 166 25.33 0.37 -11.48
C ILE A 166 24.06 -0.49 -11.40
N VAL A 167 24.20 -1.79 -11.47
CA VAL A 167 23.09 -2.77 -11.44
C VAL A 167 22.92 -3.43 -10.08
N ALA A 168 24.01 -3.55 -9.30
CA ALA A 168 23.96 -4.07 -7.92
C ALA A 168 25.07 -3.45 -7.07
N ILE A 169 24.90 -3.46 -5.74
CA ILE A 169 25.89 -3.05 -4.76
C ILE A 169 26.00 -4.18 -3.74
N ASP A 170 27.20 -4.73 -3.54
CA ASP A 170 27.46 -5.92 -2.73
C ASP A 170 26.57 -7.13 -3.12
N GLY A 171 26.29 -7.28 -4.42
CA GLY A 171 25.39 -8.29 -4.97
C GLY A 171 23.90 -8.03 -4.73
N GLN A 172 23.55 -6.93 -4.04
CA GLN A 172 22.16 -6.57 -3.77
C GLN A 172 21.59 -5.69 -4.89
N ARG A 173 20.45 -6.09 -5.46
CA ARG A 173 19.63 -5.29 -6.38
C ARG A 173 18.51 -4.59 -5.60
N PHE A 174 18.22 -3.35 -5.96
CA PHE A 174 17.29 -2.49 -5.21
C PHE A 174 15.94 -2.43 -5.88
N ALA A 175 14.99 -3.17 -5.36
CA ALA A 175 13.63 -3.16 -5.87
C ALA A 175 12.93 -1.83 -5.55
N VAL A 176 12.20 -1.32 -6.54
CA VAL A 176 11.47 -0.05 -6.45
C VAL A 176 10.51 -0.06 -5.28
N PHE A 177 9.80 -1.16 -5.11
CA PHE A 177 8.75 -1.30 -4.10
C PHE A 177 9.26 -1.53 -2.66
N ASP A 178 10.55 -1.73 -2.46
CA ASP A 178 11.15 -1.86 -1.13
C ASP A 178 11.48 -0.49 -0.50
N SER A 179 11.43 0.60 -1.29
CA SER A 179 11.78 1.96 -0.86
C SER A 179 10.59 2.92 -0.77
N VAL A 180 9.40 2.49 -1.13
CA VAL A 180 8.24 3.37 -1.17
C VAL A 180 7.86 3.85 0.23
N GLY A 181 7.91 5.18 0.40
CA GLY A 181 7.48 5.86 1.63
C GLY A 181 8.51 5.95 2.76
N LEU A 182 9.78 5.57 2.53
CA LEU A 182 10.79 5.60 3.59
C LEU A 182 11.71 6.84 3.55
N THR A 183 12.06 7.34 2.36
CA THR A 183 12.90 8.56 2.20
C THR A 183 12.72 9.17 0.81
N ASN A 184 13.12 10.45 0.64
CA ASN A 184 13.27 11.09 -0.68
C ASN A 184 14.54 10.65 -1.42
N ASP A 185 15.34 9.76 -0.83
CA ASP A 185 16.58 9.27 -1.38
C ASP A 185 16.37 7.96 -2.12
N SER A 186 17.16 7.74 -3.18
CA SER A 186 17.18 6.43 -3.82
C SER A 186 17.70 5.36 -2.84
N PRO A 187 17.19 4.12 -2.91
CA PRO A 187 17.65 3.02 -2.04
C PRO A 187 19.16 2.79 -2.11
N GLN A 188 19.75 2.97 -3.29
CA GLN A 188 21.18 2.89 -3.51
C GLN A 188 21.94 3.96 -2.71
N SER A 189 21.45 5.20 -2.73
CA SER A 189 22.08 6.31 -1.99
C SER A 189 22.00 6.08 -0.50
N ALA A 190 20.88 5.57 0.00
CA ALA A 190 20.72 5.21 1.42
C ALA A 190 21.69 4.10 1.82
N TYR A 191 21.76 3.01 1.04
CA TYR A 191 22.66 1.89 1.28
C TYR A 191 24.14 2.30 1.29
N LEU A 192 24.54 3.13 0.32
CA LEU A 192 25.92 3.64 0.26
C LEU A 192 26.28 4.51 1.46
N ARG A 193 25.32 5.34 1.96
CA ARG A 193 25.56 6.16 3.15
C ARG A 193 25.71 5.34 4.42
N GLU A 194 24.94 4.28 4.59
CA GLU A 194 25.08 3.35 5.72
C GLU A 194 26.45 2.67 5.77
N ARG A 195 27.09 2.52 4.57
CA ARG A 195 28.41 1.90 4.39
C ARG A 195 29.55 2.90 4.27
N ALA A 196 29.32 4.17 4.59
CA ALA A 196 30.34 5.21 4.51
C ALA A 196 31.64 4.79 5.21
N GLY A 197 32.79 4.97 4.54
CA GLY A 197 34.11 4.56 5.01
C GLY A 197 34.44 3.07 4.82
N GLN A 198 33.53 2.27 4.25
CA GLN A 198 33.74 0.84 4.02
C GLN A 198 33.95 0.56 2.52
N PRO A 199 34.63 -0.55 2.17
CA PRO A 199 34.67 -1.02 0.81
C PRO A 199 33.31 -1.63 0.43
N VAL A 200 32.84 -1.34 -0.79
CA VAL A 200 31.65 -1.94 -1.41
C VAL A 200 32.02 -2.46 -2.80
N VAL A 201 31.34 -3.50 -3.23
CA VAL A 201 31.47 -4.04 -4.59
C VAL A 201 30.33 -3.49 -5.44
N LEU A 202 30.66 -2.76 -6.48
CA LEU A 202 29.70 -2.26 -7.47
C LEU A 202 29.69 -3.21 -8.67
N SER A 203 28.56 -3.84 -8.95
CA SER A 203 28.35 -4.56 -10.21
C SER A 203 27.94 -3.57 -11.27
N LEU A 204 28.76 -3.39 -12.30
CA LEU A 204 28.62 -2.39 -13.35
C LEU A 204 28.32 -3.03 -14.70
N VAL A 205 27.59 -2.30 -15.54
CA VAL A 205 27.56 -2.50 -16.98
C VAL A 205 28.17 -1.27 -17.64
N ARG A 206 29.31 -1.44 -18.32
CA ARG A 206 30.03 -0.39 -19.04
C ARG A 206 29.25 0.05 -20.29
N SER A 207 29.63 1.16 -20.90
CA SER A 207 29.00 1.67 -22.12
C SER A 207 29.11 0.70 -23.32
N ASP A 208 30.13 -0.16 -23.34
CA ASP A 208 30.30 -1.22 -24.36
C ASP A 208 29.47 -2.50 -24.06
N GLY A 209 28.71 -2.52 -23.00
CA GLY A 209 27.92 -3.67 -22.54
C GLY A 209 28.69 -4.68 -21.69
N THR A 210 29.96 -4.45 -21.39
CA THR A 210 30.76 -5.34 -20.53
C THR A 210 30.28 -5.25 -19.08
N ALA A 211 29.99 -6.40 -18.47
CA ALA A 211 29.71 -6.49 -17.05
C ALA A 211 30.99 -6.66 -16.24
N GLU A 212 31.15 -5.88 -15.17
CA GLU A 212 32.35 -5.87 -14.34
C GLU A 212 31.98 -5.58 -12.87
N ASP A 213 32.67 -6.24 -11.94
CA ASP A 213 32.59 -5.93 -10.51
C ASP A 213 33.78 -5.07 -10.08
N VAL A 214 33.51 -3.88 -9.56
CA VAL A 214 34.52 -2.92 -9.12
C VAL A 214 34.40 -2.68 -7.62
N THR A 215 35.48 -2.89 -6.88
CA THR A 215 35.52 -2.59 -5.45
C THR A 215 35.90 -1.13 -5.22
N VAL A 216 35.04 -0.40 -4.49
CA VAL A 216 35.23 1.02 -4.19
C VAL A 216 35.20 1.24 -2.68
N THR A 217 36.21 1.90 -2.12
CA THR A 217 36.19 2.32 -0.71
C THR A 217 35.50 3.67 -0.62
N LEU A 218 34.34 3.72 0.05
CA LEU A 218 33.53 4.93 0.19
C LEU A 218 34.21 5.98 1.08
N ARG A 219 33.88 7.27 0.88
CA ARG A 219 34.30 8.35 1.80
C ARG A 219 33.78 8.08 3.22
N PRO A 220 34.53 8.43 4.28
CA PRO A 220 34.05 8.35 5.66
C PRO A 220 32.84 9.27 5.89
N PRO A 221 31.98 8.99 6.88
CA PRO A 221 30.86 9.84 7.23
C PRO A 221 31.36 11.20 7.76
N GLY A 222 30.73 12.31 7.33
CA GLY A 222 31.02 13.63 7.90
C GLY A 222 31.02 14.82 6.96
N GLN A 223 30.78 14.66 5.68
CA GLN A 223 30.60 15.77 4.74
C GLN A 223 29.22 15.68 4.06
N PRO A 224 28.22 16.45 4.55
CA PRO A 224 26.83 16.34 4.07
C PRO A 224 26.60 16.77 2.61
N THR A 225 27.51 17.54 2.02
CA THR A 225 27.38 18.13 0.68
C THR A 225 28.01 17.28 -0.44
N GLU A 226 28.84 16.31 -0.08
CA GLU A 226 29.49 15.43 -1.05
C GLU A 226 29.03 14.00 -0.84
N GLY A 227 28.44 13.38 -1.87
CA GLY A 227 28.03 11.97 -1.83
C GLY A 227 29.22 11.05 -1.51
N VAL A 228 29.00 9.99 -0.72
CA VAL A 228 30.04 9.07 -0.25
C VAL A 228 30.79 8.35 -1.38
N LEU A 229 30.17 8.21 -2.55
CA LEU A 229 30.77 7.64 -3.77
C LEU A 229 31.39 8.74 -4.67
N GLY A 230 30.85 9.97 -4.62
CA GLY A 230 31.28 11.09 -5.44
C GLY A 230 30.79 11.02 -6.90
N VAL A 231 29.57 10.58 -7.11
CA VAL A 231 28.89 10.55 -8.40
C VAL A 231 27.58 11.33 -8.38
N VAL A 232 27.18 11.77 -9.57
CA VAL A 232 25.84 12.28 -9.84
C VAL A 232 25.15 11.28 -10.76
N PHE A 233 23.94 10.89 -10.47
CA PHE A 233 23.12 10.02 -11.30
C PHE A 233 22.20 10.85 -12.20
N ASN A 234 22.04 10.49 -13.49
CA ASN A 234 21.11 11.17 -14.41
C ASN A 234 19.88 10.36 -14.74
N ALA A 235 19.94 9.03 -14.58
CA ALA A 235 18.82 8.15 -14.89
C ALA A 235 18.81 6.95 -13.95
N PHE A 236 17.60 6.45 -13.72
CA PHE A 236 17.36 5.21 -12.97
C PHE A 236 16.54 4.26 -13.86
N PRO A 237 17.17 3.65 -14.91
CA PRO A 237 16.46 2.72 -15.76
C PRO A 237 15.94 1.54 -14.93
N LEU A 238 14.69 1.16 -15.19
CA LEU A 238 14.05 0.02 -14.54
C LEU A 238 14.34 -1.25 -15.33
N GLU A 239 14.58 -2.31 -14.60
CA GLU A 239 14.69 -3.66 -15.13
C GLU A 239 13.79 -4.57 -14.30
N ASP A 240 13.02 -5.43 -14.94
CA ASP A 240 12.19 -6.40 -14.26
C ASP A 240 13.00 -7.65 -13.94
N ILE A 241 13.01 -8.03 -12.66
CA ILE A 241 13.60 -9.30 -12.22
C ILE A 241 12.51 -10.25 -11.75
N SER A 242 12.78 -11.54 -11.82
CA SER A 242 11.96 -12.58 -11.22
C SER A 242 12.74 -13.29 -10.12
N ARG A 243 12.08 -13.54 -8.99
CA ARG A 243 12.63 -14.29 -7.86
C ARG A 243 12.16 -15.73 -7.92
N ASP A 244 12.89 -16.65 -7.29
CA ASP A 244 12.37 -17.99 -7.08
C ASP A 244 11.09 -17.98 -6.21
N PRO A 245 10.25 -19.02 -6.26
CA PRO A 245 8.95 -19.01 -5.59
C PRO A 245 9.03 -18.82 -4.07
N ALA A 246 10.06 -19.28 -3.39
CA ALA A 246 10.21 -19.14 -1.94
C ALA A 246 10.57 -17.70 -1.57
N ASP A 247 11.53 -17.09 -2.29
CA ASP A 247 11.91 -15.70 -2.14
C ASP A 247 10.78 -14.74 -2.54
N ALA A 248 10.00 -15.10 -3.56
CA ALA A 248 8.84 -14.32 -3.96
C ALA A 248 7.78 -14.24 -2.85
N VAL A 249 7.46 -15.38 -2.21
CA VAL A 249 6.52 -15.42 -1.07
C VAL A 249 7.08 -14.68 0.14
N ALA A 250 8.36 -14.89 0.47
CA ALA A 250 9.02 -14.18 1.57
C ALA A 250 9.01 -12.65 1.35
N THR A 251 9.29 -12.20 0.12
CA THR A 251 9.21 -10.79 -0.28
C THR A 251 7.79 -10.25 -0.18
N GLY A 252 6.79 -11.01 -0.64
CA GLY A 252 5.37 -10.64 -0.54
C GLY A 252 4.92 -10.46 0.91
N LEU A 253 5.31 -11.36 1.79
CA LEU A 253 5.03 -11.26 3.23
C LEU A 253 5.71 -10.01 3.84
N ARG A 254 6.99 -9.79 3.57
CA ARG A 254 7.73 -8.63 4.06
C ARG A 254 7.07 -7.34 3.59
N ARG A 255 6.79 -7.18 2.29
CA ARG A 255 6.13 -5.98 1.73
C ARG A 255 4.75 -5.74 2.31
N THR A 256 3.99 -6.78 2.60
CA THR A 256 2.68 -6.65 3.27
C THR A 256 2.85 -6.13 4.70
N LEU A 257 3.85 -6.58 5.44
CA LEU A 257 4.17 -6.07 6.78
C LEU A 257 4.65 -4.61 6.72
N ASP A 258 5.49 -4.26 5.75
CA ASP A 258 5.98 -2.90 5.54
C ASP A 258 4.83 -1.95 5.18
N ALA A 259 3.94 -2.34 4.26
CA ALA A 259 2.73 -1.59 3.93
C ALA A 259 1.83 -1.40 5.16
N SER A 260 1.65 -2.45 5.97
CA SER A 260 0.85 -2.39 7.20
C SER A 260 1.46 -1.46 8.25
N THR A 261 2.79 -1.46 8.39
CA THR A 261 3.49 -0.54 9.32
C THR A 261 3.49 0.90 8.81
N LEU A 262 3.53 1.10 7.48
CA LEU A 262 3.44 2.43 6.88
C LEU A 262 2.09 3.10 7.19
N ILE A 263 0.98 2.37 7.03
CA ILE A 263 -0.35 2.91 7.37
C ILE A 263 -0.48 3.22 8.87
N LEU A 264 0.06 2.38 9.75
CA LEU A 264 0.05 2.63 11.19
C LEU A 264 0.85 3.88 11.55
N ARG A 265 1.99 4.13 10.89
CA ARG A 265 2.75 5.37 11.04
C ARG A 265 1.95 6.57 10.53
N GLY A 266 1.35 6.48 9.34
CA GLY A 266 0.49 7.53 8.78
C GLY A 266 -0.69 7.87 9.70
N LEU A 267 -1.34 6.88 10.30
CA LEU A 267 -2.40 7.10 11.29
C LEU A 267 -1.88 7.77 12.58
N ARG A 268 -0.72 7.36 13.07
CA ARG A 268 -0.07 8.03 14.20
C ARG A 268 0.22 9.49 13.87
N ASP A 269 0.81 9.75 12.71
CA ASP A 269 1.16 11.11 12.27
C ASP A 269 -0.10 11.97 12.06
N LEU A 270 -1.18 11.39 11.57
CA LEU A 270 -2.48 12.05 11.47
C LEU A 270 -3.00 12.48 12.86
N ILE A 271 -2.87 11.63 13.88
CA ILE A 271 -3.30 11.95 15.25
C ILE A 271 -2.39 13.01 15.88
N THR A 272 -1.08 12.94 15.67
CA THR A 272 -0.11 13.87 16.26
C THR A 272 -0.07 15.21 15.55
N ASN A 273 -0.38 15.25 14.25
CA ASN A 273 -0.34 16.43 13.38
C ASN A 273 -1.68 16.67 12.68
N ILE A 274 -2.79 16.65 13.42
CA ILE A 274 -4.13 16.78 12.85
C ILE A 274 -4.35 18.10 12.08
N THR A 275 -3.60 19.14 12.42
CA THR A 275 -3.67 20.45 11.74
C THR A 275 -2.91 20.50 10.42
N ASN A 276 -2.06 19.51 10.14
CA ASN A 276 -1.28 19.40 8.91
C ASN A 276 -1.12 17.92 8.49
N PRO A 277 -2.20 17.25 8.07
CA PRO A 277 -2.17 15.84 7.75
C PRO A 277 -1.31 15.56 6.52
N GLN A 278 -0.36 14.63 6.64
CA GLN A 278 0.49 14.17 5.53
C GLN A 278 -0.10 12.94 4.83
N VAL A 279 -1.34 12.60 5.11
CA VAL A 279 -2.07 11.49 4.47
C VAL A 279 -2.92 11.98 3.31
N SER A 280 -3.04 11.17 2.27
CA SER A 280 -3.93 11.43 1.14
C SER A 280 -5.34 10.97 1.46
N GLY A 281 -6.32 11.84 1.23
CA GLY A 281 -7.73 11.49 1.27
C GLY A 281 -8.23 10.94 -0.08
N PRO A 282 -9.56 10.83 -0.24
CA PRO A 282 -10.15 10.25 -1.47
C PRO A 282 -9.71 10.92 -2.75
N VAL A 283 -9.57 12.25 -2.77
CA VAL A 283 -9.17 13.01 -3.97
C VAL A 283 -7.69 12.77 -4.29
N GLY A 284 -6.83 12.75 -3.27
CA GLY A 284 -5.41 12.44 -3.44
C GLY A 284 -5.18 11.02 -3.97
N ILE A 285 -6.00 10.04 -3.54
CA ILE A 285 -5.93 8.66 -4.06
C ILE A 285 -6.34 8.62 -5.55
N VAL A 286 -7.39 9.36 -5.97
CA VAL A 286 -7.78 9.46 -7.39
C VAL A 286 -6.63 10.02 -8.23
N SER A 287 -5.95 11.07 -7.74
CA SER A 287 -4.76 11.63 -8.40
C SER A 287 -3.64 10.60 -8.53
N THR A 288 -3.34 9.86 -7.46
CA THR A 288 -2.32 8.78 -7.48
C THR A 288 -2.67 7.70 -8.51
N VAL A 289 -3.94 7.26 -8.58
CA VAL A 289 -4.40 6.31 -9.61
C VAL A 289 -4.19 6.88 -11.01
N GLY A 290 -4.44 8.18 -11.20
CA GLY A 290 -4.22 8.88 -12.47
C GLY A 290 -2.75 8.85 -12.90
N SER A 291 -1.85 9.26 -12.03
CA SER A 291 -0.40 9.26 -12.30
C SER A 291 0.11 7.83 -12.57
N PHE A 292 -0.31 6.84 -11.77
CA PHE A 292 0.11 5.45 -11.98
C PHE A 292 -0.38 4.89 -13.32
N ARG A 293 -1.60 5.26 -13.74
CA ARG A 293 -2.16 4.83 -15.03
C ARG A 293 -1.44 5.46 -16.23
N SER A 294 -1.08 6.75 -16.16
CA SER A 294 -0.58 7.50 -17.31
C SER A 294 0.95 7.53 -17.42
N GLU A 295 1.66 7.42 -16.31
CA GLU A 295 3.09 7.69 -16.24
C GLU A 295 3.93 6.44 -15.93
N LEU A 296 3.32 5.38 -15.35
CA LEU A 296 4.04 4.22 -14.85
C LEU A 296 3.61 2.92 -15.53
N PRO A 297 4.49 1.90 -15.59
CA PRO A 297 4.15 0.56 -16.05
C PRO A 297 2.97 -0.05 -15.28
N PRO A 298 2.15 -0.94 -15.90
CA PRO A 298 0.97 -1.54 -15.26
C PRO A 298 1.24 -2.26 -13.93
N ILE A 299 2.46 -2.73 -13.72
CA ILE A 299 2.87 -3.41 -12.48
C ILE A 299 2.75 -2.50 -11.25
N PHE A 300 2.92 -1.18 -11.42
CA PHE A 300 2.72 -0.21 -10.34
C PHE A 300 1.25 -0.09 -9.92
N MET A 301 0.32 -0.25 -10.87
CA MET A 301 -1.10 -0.31 -10.52
C MET A 301 -1.42 -1.56 -9.69
N LEU A 302 -0.84 -2.71 -10.06
CA LEU A 302 -0.99 -3.94 -9.28
C LEU A 302 -0.40 -3.78 -7.87
N TRP A 303 0.76 -3.13 -7.75
CA TRP A 303 1.35 -2.80 -6.46
C TRP A 303 0.43 -1.90 -5.62
N LEU A 304 -0.17 -0.87 -6.22
CA LEU A 304 -1.14 0.01 -5.55
C LEU A 304 -2.35 -0.77 -5.03
N ILE A 305 -2.86 -1.74 -5.79
CA ILE A 305 -3.96 -2.61 -5.34
C ILE A 305 -3.53 -3.43 -4.10
N GLY A 306 -2.32 -3.99 -4.10
CA GLY A 306 -1.76 -4.70 -2.95
C GLY A 306 -1.62 -3.80 -1.72
N LEU A 307 -1.13 -2.57 -1.92
CA LEU A 307 -1.01 -1.56 -0.86
C LEU A 307 -2.38 -1.18 -0.28
N LEU A 308 -3.37 -0.89 -1.14
CA LEU A 308 -4.73 -0.56 -0.70
C LEU A 308 -5.38 -1.75 0.03
N SER A 309 -5.11 -2.99 -0.39
CA SER A 309 -5.60 -4.19 0.31
C SER A 309 -5.02 -4.31 1.71
N ALA A 310 -3.71 -4.13 1.88
CA ALA A 310 -3.06 -4.12 3.21
C ALA A 310 -3.59 -2.98 4.08
N ASN A 311 -3.77 -1.78 3.51
CA ASN A 311 -4.32 -0.62 4.21
C ASN A 311 -5.75 -0.88 4.69
N LEU A 312 -6.61 -1.43 3.83
CA LEU A 312 -7.99 -1.77 4.19
C LEU A 312 -8.04 -2.81 5.32
N ALA A 313 -7.14 -3.79 5.30
CA ALA A 313 -7.02 -4.77 6.38
C ALA A 313 -6.64 -4.11 7.71
N VAL A 314 -5.62 -3.26 7.72
CA VAL A 314 -5.15 -2.58 8.95
C VAL A 314 -6.23 -1.65 9.50
N VAL A 315 -6.85 -0.83 8.65
CA VAL A 315 -7.90 0.10 9.07
C VAL A 315 -9.08 -0.67 9.66
N ASN A 316 -9.54 -1.77 9.01
CA ASN A 316 -10.63 -2.59 9.54
C ASN A 316 -10.25 -3.37 10.81
N ALA A 317 -8.97 -3.61 11.07
CA ALA A 317 -8.50 -4.24 12.31
C ALA A 317 -8.45 -3.27 13.51
N LEU A 318 -8.53 -1.94 13.28
CA LEU A 318 -8.49 -0.96 14.37
C LEU A 318 -9.69 -1.12 15.32
N PRO A 319 -9.48 -1.00 16.64
CA PRO A 319 -10.56 -1.07 17.62
C PRO A 319 -11.40 0.21 17.64
N PHE A 320 -11.82 0.65 16.47
CA PHE A 320 -12.58 1.89 16.27
C PHE A 320 -13.86 1.61 15.48
N PRO A 321 -15.06 1.89 16.02
CA PRO A 321 -16.31 1.78 15.27
C PRO A 321 -16.33 2.80 14.10
N PRO A 322 -16.87 2.47 12.94
CA PRO A 322 -17.69 1.30 12.61
C PRO A 322 -16.93 0.10 12.02
N MET A 323 -15.60 0.03 12.19
CA MET A 323 -14.75 -1.02 11.64
C MET A 323 -14.96 -2.37 12.34
N ASP A 324 -14.54 -3.48 11.70
CA ASP A 324 -14.64 -4.83 12.29
C ASP A 324 -13.88 -4.96 13.61
N GLY A 325 -12.70 -4.33 13.72
CA GLY A 325 -11.93 -4.25 14.95
C GLY A 325 -12.69 -3.56 16.09
N GLY A 326 -13.55 -2.60 15.74
CA GLY A 326 -14.50 -1.99 16.71
C GLY A 326 -15.53 -3.00 17.19
N ARG A 327 -16.08 -3.82 16.29
CA ARG A 327 -17.00 -4.91 16.63
C ARG A 327 -16.31 -6.00 17.47
N VAL A 328 -15.07 -6.32 17.16
CA VAL A 328 -14.22 -7.21 17.97
C VAL A 328 -14.07 -6.65 19.37
N ALA A 329 -13.72 -5.37 19.52
CA ALA A 329 -13.57 -4.71 20.81
C ALA A 329 -14.86 -4.73 21.63
N VAL A 330 -16.00 -4.39 21.02
CA VAL A 330 -17.32 -4.46 21.68
C VAL A 330 -17.65 -5.88 22.12
N SER A 331 -17.40 -6.89 21.27
CA SER A 331 -17.63 -8.31 21.60
C SER A 331 -16.79 -8.76 22.80
N LEU A 332 -15.54 -8.32 22.89
CA LEU A 332 -14.64 -8.61 24.02
C LEU A 332 -15.13 -7.92 25.30
N ILE A 333 -15.55 -6.66 25.21
CA ILE A 333 -16.12 -5.92 26.36
C ILE A 333 -17.42 -6.57 26.84
N GLN A 334 -18.31 -6.98 25.94
CA GLN A 334 -19.54 -7.72 26.30
C GLN A 334 -19.20 -9.01 27.06
N ALA A 335 -18.27 -9.80 26.55
CA ALA A 335 -17.86 -11.05 27.22
C ALA A 335 -17.23 -10.79 28.59
N ALA A 336 -16.37 -9.79 28.74
CA ALA A 336 -15.71 -9.44 29.99
C ALA A 336 -16.67 -8.84 31.04
N SER A 337 -17.68 -8.06 30.59
CA SER A 337 -18.64 -7.37 31.47
C SER A 337 -19.87 -8.20 31.83
N GLY A 338 -19.99 -9.44 31.33
CA GLY A 338 -21.19 -10.25 31.52
C GLY A 338 -22.40 -9.70 30.77
N ASN A 339 -22.23 -9.29 29.52
CA ASN A 339 -23.27 -8.75 28.62
C ASN A 339 -23.99 -7.48 29.13
N ARG A 340 -23.26 -6.59 29.80
CA ARG A 340 -23.79 -5.31 30.28
C ARG A 340 -23.95 -4.23 29.22
N VAL A 341 -23.37 -4.42 28.03
CA VAL A 341 -23.51 -3.47 26.91
C VAL A 341 -24.86 -3.68 26.26
N THR A 342 -25.75 -2.68 26.40
CA THR A 342 -27.08 -2.75 25.80
C THR A 342 -27.03 -2.45 24.30
N PRO A 343 -27.97 -3.00 23.50
CA PRO A 343 -28.03 -2.73 22.04
C PRO A 343 -28.11 -1.24 21.69
N SER A 344 -28.73 -0.43 22.56
CA SER A 344 -28.79 1.03 22.38
C SER A 344 -27.45 1.72 22.54
N VAL A 345 -26.62 1.28 23.49
CA VAL A 345 -25.27 1.79 23.69
C VAL A 345 -24.39 1.38 22.51
N GLU A 346 -24.46 0.12 22.09
CA GLU A 346 -23.73 -0.39 20.94
C GLU A 346 -24.02 0.43 19.67
N ARG A 347 -25.32 0.65 19.35
CA ARG A 347 -25.73 1.47 18.20
C ARG A 347 -25.23 2.92 18.32
N ALA A 348 -25.28 3.52 19.51
CA ALA A 348 -24.76 4.87 19.71
C ALA A 348 -23.24 4.96 19.47
N VAL A 349 -22.48 3.96 19.92
CA VAL A 349 -21.04 3.85 19.69
C VAL A 349 -20.71 3.77 18.19
N TYR A 350 -21.42 2.91 17.43
CA TYR A 350 -21.21 2.79 15.98
C TYR A 350 -21.60 4.07 15.24
N LEU A 351 -22.71 4.69 15.58
CA LEU A 351 -23.14 5.95 14.95
C LEU A 351 -22.12 7.07 15.22
N THR A 352 -21.66 7.20 16.46
CA THR A 352 -20.64 8.20 16.82
C THR A 352 -19.35 7.97 16.05
N GLY A 353 -18.86 6.73 16.01
CA GLY A 353 -17.67 6.38 15.25
C GLY A 353 -17.81 6.68 13.76
N PHE A 354 -18.97 6.36 13.17
CA PHE A 354 -19.27 6.68 11.77
C PHE A 354 -19.24 8.19 11.50
N VAL A 355 -19.87 9.01 12.36
CA VAL A 355 -19.87 10.47 12.21
C VAL A 355 -18.46 11.03 12.32
N LEU A 356 -17.66 10.54 13.28
CA LEU A 356 -16.27 10.95 13.44
C LEU A 356 -15.42 10.58 12.19
N LEU A 357 -15.60 9.37 11.67
CA LEU A 357 -14.90 8.92 10.45
C LEU A 357 -15.26 9.79 9.25
N MET A 358 -16.55 10.06 9.03
CA MET A 358 -17.01 10.93 7.94
C MET A 358 -16.48 12.35 8.10
N GLY A 359 -16.48 12.89 9.31
CA GLY A 359 -15.90 14.19 9.62
C GLY A 359 -14.39 14.24 9.29
N LEU A 360 -13.65 13.19 9.65
CA LEU A 360 -12.23 13.07 9.33
C LEU A 360 -11.99 12.99 7.82
N LEU A 361 -12.77 12.20 7.07
CA LEU A 361 -12.64 12.10 5.61
C LEU A 361 -12.91 13.45 4.93
N VAL A 362 -13.94 14.17 5.37
CA VAL A 362 -14.23 15.52 4.85
C VAL A 362 -13.09 16.47 5.19
N TRP A 363 -12.57 16.41 6.41
CA TRP A 363 -11.43 17.22 6.85
C TRP A 363 -10.19 17.01 5.98
N ILE A 364 -9.78 15.75 5.75
CA ILE A 364 -8.63 15.43 4.90
C ILE A 364 -8.88 15.88 3.45
N THR A 365 -10.10 15.74 2.94
CA THR A 365 -10.46 16.16 1.59
C THR A 365 -10.23 17.66 1.36
N PHE A 366 -10.43 18.52 2.36
CA PHE A 366 -10.14 19.94 2.23
C PHE A 366 -8.64 20.23 1.96
N PHE A 367 -7.73 19.41 2.51
CA PHE A 367 -6.30 19.50 2.19
C PHE A 367 -5.99 18.97 0.79
N ASP A 368 -6.66 17.90 0.38
CA ASP A 368 -6.44 17.31 -0.96
C ASP A 368 -6.83 18.27 -2.08
N VAL A 369 -7.92 19.03 -1.91
CA VAL A 369 -8.40 20.01 -2.92
C VAL A 369 -7.77 21.40 -2.75
N GLY A 370 -6.80 21.57 -1.85
CA GLY A 370 -6.08 22.82 -1.66
C GLY A 370 -6.88 23.94 -0.99
N LEU A 371 -8.03 23.63 -0.37
CA LEU A 371 -8.80 24.60 0.43
C LEU A 371 -8.12 24.92 1.77
N LEU A 372 -7.28 24.00 2.24
CA LEU A 372 -6.41 24.19 3.40
C LEU A 372 -4.98 23.89 2.97
N GLU A 373 -4.05 24.80 3.25
CA GLU A 373 -2.64 24.64 2.89
C GLU A 373 -1.94 23.67 3.86
N ARG A 374 -1.20 22.72 3.29
CA ARG A 374 -0.27 21.89 4.07
C ARG A 374 0.96 22.75 4.38
N ARG A 375 1.26 22.94 5.65
CA ARG A 375 2.49 23.64 6.07
C ARG A 375 3.68 22.72 5.79
N SER A 376 4.61 23.22 4.97
CA SER A 376 5.88 22.56 4.64
C SER A 376 6.81 22.44 5.85
#